data_9cc4952ee8c4b19d586caec4a07fa1ec
#
_entry.id   9cc4952ee8c4b19d586caec4a07fa1ec
#
_cell.length_a   1.000
_cell.length_b   1.000
_cell.length_c   1.000
_cell.angle_alpha   90.00
_cell.angle_beta   90.00
_cell.angle_gamma   90.00
#
_symmetry.space_group_name_H-M   'P 1'
#
loop_
_entity.id
_entity.type
_entity.pdbx_description
1 polymer ?
#
loop_
_entity_poly.entity_id
_entity_poly.type
_entity_poly.pdbx_seq_one_letter_code
_entity_poly.pdbx_strand_id
1 'polypeptide(L)'
;MRLVTIIAAADGSALGNPGPAGWGWYVSEECWAVGGWAHATNNMAELTAVLDLLQQTAHLTDDLLVYCDSTYVINSITKWMPGWKRRGWRKGDGKAVLNVEIMKALDEAMRGRRVRFEWVKGHSGHVLNEAADRLANAAAASWKDDTVPSPGPGFAGAVVRHPESRPGQVVDEPDLFSA
;
A
#
# COMPACT_ATOMS: atom_id res chain seq x y z
N MET A 1 20.46 -13.80 -17.66
CA MET A 1 19.58 -12.60 -17.71
C MET A 1 19.92 -11.71 -16.52
N ARG A 2 20.18 -10.45 -16.78
CA ARG A 2 20.52 -9.50 -15.72
C ARG A 2 19.22 -9.08 -15.00
N LEU A 3 19.12 -9.37 -13.72
CA LEU A 3 18.01 -8.89 -12.90
C LEU A 3 18.17 -7.38 -12.68
N VAL A 4 17.10 -6.65 -12.86
CA VAL A 4 17.01 -5.22 -12.60
C VAL A 4 16.28 -5.02 -11.28
N THR A 5 16.68 -4.03 -10.49
CA THR A 5 15.94 -3.64 -9.31
C THR A 5 14.87 -2.62 -9.68
N ILE A 6 13.62 -2.93 -9.37
CA ILE A 6 12.53 -1.96 -9.48
C ILE A 6 12.57 -1.09 -8.23
N ILE A 7 12.65 0.22 -8.43
CA ILE A 7 12.70 1.19 -7.34
C ILE A 7 11.39 1.98 -7.33
N ALA A 8 10.68 1.93 -6.22
CA ALA A 8 9.39 2.57 -6.06
C ALA A 8 9.27 3.26 -4.69
N ALA A 9 8.36 4.20 -4.58
CA ALA A 9 7.88 4.71 -3.31
C ALA A 9 6.39 4.41 -3.16
N ALA A 10 5.94 4.19 -1.93
CA ALA A 10 4.54 3.94 -1.60
C ALA A 10 4.14 4.81 -0.41
N ASP A 11 2.94 5.38 -0.46
CA ASP A 11 2.44 6.28 0.56
C ASP A 11 0.91 6.21 0.67
N GLY A 12 0.38 6.71 1.77
CA GLY A 12 -1.04 6.79 2.04
C GLY A 12 -1.42 8.09 2.73
N SER A 13 -2.65 8.50 2.57
CA SER A 13 -3.17 9.74 3.16
C SER A 13 -4.63 9.54 3.56
N ALA A 14 -5.01 10.03 4.73
CA ALA A 14 -6.41 10.10 5.16
C ALA A 14 -6.75 11.53 5.58
N LEU A 15 -7.84 12.06 5.04
CA LEU A 15 -8.38 13.37 5.40
C LEU A 15 -9.33 13.21 6.59
N GLY A 16 -8.78 13.35 7.81
CA GLY A 16 -9.39 12.80 9.02
C GLY A 16 -9.01 11.32 9.15
N ASN A 17 -8.74 10.84 10.34
CA ASN A 17 -8.24 9.49 10.54
C ASN A 17 -9.12 8.73 11.54
N PRO A 18 -10.17 7.98 11.09
CA PRO A 18 -10.51 7.65 9.71
C PRO A 18 -11.24 8.77 8.95
N GLY A 19 -11.22 8.67 7.61
CA GLY A 19 -11.87 9.61 6.71
C GLY A 19 -11.63 9.23 5.26
N PRO A 20 -11.98 10.11 4.30
CA PRO A 20 -11.61 9.90 2.90
C PRO A 20 -10.11 9.65 2.80
N ALA A 21 -9.73 8.53 2.20
CA ALA A 21 -8.35 8.09 2.18
C ALA A 21 -7.92 7.69 0.76
N GLY A 22 -6.65 7.95 0.47
CA GLY A 22 -6.02 7.57 -0.78
C GLY A 22 -4.68 6.92 -0.54
N TRP A 23 -4.32 6.04 -1.45
CA TRP A 23 -3.01 5.41 -1.50
C TRP A 23 -2.40 5.62 -2.88
N GLY A 24 -1.09 5.60 -2.94
CA GLY A 24 -0.38 5.70 -4.21
C GLY A 24 1.00 5.09 -4.13
N TRP A 25 1.46 4.54 -5.24
CA TRP A 25 2.84 4.17 -5.43
C TRP A 25 3.35 4.74 -6.76
N TYR A 26 4.65 4.98 -6.81
CA TYR A 26 5.28 5.67 -7.93
C TYR A 26 6.64 5.05 -8.24
N VAL A 27 6.85 4.72 -9.52
CA VAL A 27 8.13 4.30 -10.07
C VAL A 27 8.64 5.38 -11.03
N SER A 28 7.80 5.82 -11.95
CA SER A 28 8.10 6.85 -12.95
C SER A 28 6.80 7.51 -13.42
N GLU A 29 6.92 8.53 -14.26
CA GLU A 29 5.74 9.21 -14.83
C GLU A 29 4.83 8.28 -15.64
N GLU A 30 5.37 7.19 -16.18
CA GLU A 30 4.62 6.18 -16.94
C GLU A 30 4.23 4.96 -16.11
N CYS A 31 4.62 4.92 -14.82
CA CYS A 31 4.42 3.73 -13.98
C CYS A 31 4.10 4.15 -12.55
N TRP A 32 2.81 4.26 -12.26
CA TRP A 32 2.26 4.63 -10.96
C TRP A 32 0.81 4.16 -10.86
N ALA A 33 0.30 4.06 -9.66
CA ALA A 33 -1.11 3.78 -9.44
C ALA A 33 -1.62 4.46 -8.18
N VAL A 34 -2.91 4.70 -8.15
CA VAL A 34 -3.64 5.24 -7.00
C VAL A 34 -4.94 4.49 -6.79
N GLY A 35 -5.45 4.57 -5.60
CA GLY A 35 -6.78 4.12 -5.23
C GLY A 35 -7.16 4.70 -3.89
N GLY A 36 -8.23 4.22 -3.31
CA GLY A 36 -8.66 4.70 -2.00
C GLY A 36 -10.07 4.32 -1.65
N TRP A 37 -10.60 4.99 -0.62
CA TRP A 37 -11.91 4.74 -0.06
C TRP A 37 -12.56 6.04 0.41
N ALA A 38 -13.88 6.04 0.45
CA ALA A 38 -14.64 7.12 1.08
C ALA A 38 -14.35 7.22 2.59
N HIS A 39 -13.96 6.10 3.22
CA HIS A 39 -13.70 6.05 4.66
C HIS A 39 -12.69 4.95 4.99
N ALA A 40 -11.49 5.32 5.40
CA ALA A 40 -10.43 4.42 5.83
C ALA A 40 -9.43 5.14 6.72
N THR A 41 -8.51 4.39 7.31
CA THR A 41 -7.44 4.95 8.11
C THR A 41 -6.18 5.23 7.28
N ASN A 42 -5.34 6.11 7.79
CA ASN A 42 -4.04 6.37 7.17
C ASN A 42 -3.20 5.09 7.02
N ASN A 43 -3.18 4.26 8.06
CA ASN A 43 -2.40 3.02 8.03
C ASN A 43 -2.92 2.03 6.99
N MET A 44 -4.25 1.91 6.81
CA MET A 44 -4.84 1.10 5.74
C MET A 44 -4.35 1.58 4.37
N ALA A 45 -4.35 2.88 4.16
CA ALA A 45 -3.91 3.46 2.89
C ALA A 45 -2.43 3.17 2.62
N GLU A 46 -1.57 3.36 3.60
CA GLU A 46 -0.14 3.12 3.46
C GLU A 46 0.18 1.64 3.18
N LEU A 47 -0.45 0.74 3.92
CA LEU A 47 -0.29 -0.70 3.71
C LEU A 47 -0.79 -1.13 2.33
N THR A 48 -1.92 -0.57 1.88
CA THR A 48 -2.53 -0.92 0.60
C THR A 48 -1.70 -0.42 -0.58
N ALA A 49 -1.02 0.72 -0.45
CA ALA A 49 -0.09 1.19 -1.47
C ALA A 49 1.01 0.15 -1.74
N VAL A 50 1.60 -0.39 -0.69
CA VAL A 50 2.61 -1.44 -0.79
C VAL A 50 2.01 -2.72 -1.38
N LEU A 51 0.84 -3.12 -0.90
CA LEU A 51 0.18 -4.34 -1.38
C LEU A 51 -0.14 -4.26 -2.88
N ASP A 52 -0.69 -3.15 -3.35
CA ASP A 52 -1.00 -2.99 -4.77
C ASP A 52 0.26 -3.04 -5.64
N LEU A 53 1.33 -2.38 -5.20
CA LEU A 53 2.62 -2.43 -5.89
C LEU A 53 3.13 -3.89 -6.02
N LEU A 54 3.08 -4.65 -4.93
CA LEU A 54 3.50 -6.05 -4.93
C LEU A 54 2.64 -6.90 -5.86
N GLN A 55 1.33 -6.70 -5.85
CA GLN A 55 0.41 -7.44 -6.72
C GLN A 55 0.60 -7.06 -8.19
N GLN A 56 0.81 -5.80 -8.50
CA GLN A 56 1.04 -5.34 -9.86
C GLN A 56 2.38 -5.78 -10.44
N THR A 57 3.33 -6.13 -9.61
CA THR A 57 4.64 -6.65 -10.02
C THR A 57 4.77 -8.17 -9.80
N ALA A 58 3.70 -8.87 -9.45
CA ALA A 58 3.74 -10.29 -9.12
C ALA A 58 4.23 -11.20 -10.27
N HIS A 59 4.05 -10.76 -11.51
CA HIS A 59 4.50 -11.47 -12.71
C HIS A 59 6.01 -11.32 -13.00
N LEU A 60 6.71 -10.50 -12.21
CA LEU A 60 8.13 -10.20 -12.40
C LEU A 60 8.99 -10.94 -11.38
N THR A 61 10.21 -11.25 -11.76
CA THR A 61 11.22 -11.86 -10.88
C THR A 61 12.26 -10.85 -10.40
N ASP A 62 12.12 -9.60 -10.79
CA ASP A 62 13.03 -8.51 -10.43
C ASP A 62 13.02 -8.25 -8.92
N ASP A 63 14.14 -7.81 -8.39
CA ASP A 63 14.23 -7.31 -7.02
C ASP A 63 13.41 -6.02 -6.91
N LEU A 64 12.82 -5.80 -5.75
CA LEU A 64 12.02 -4.60 -5.49
C LEU A 64 12.59 -3.84 -4.28
N LEU A 65 12.85 -2.55 -4.47
CA LEU A 65 13.20 -1.62 -3.41
C LEU A 65 12.05 -0.64 -3.23
N VAL A 66 11.47 -0.59 -2.04
CA VAL A 66 10.32 0.27 -1.73
C VAL A 66 10.72 1.29 -0.68
N TYR A 67 10.64 2.56 -1.04
CA TYR A 67 10.78 3.67 -0.10
C TYR A 67 9.44 3.97 0.57
N CYS A 68 9.46 4.04 1.90
CA CYS A 68 8.29 4.39 2.72
C CYS A 68 8.72 5.38 3.80
N ASP A 69 7.86 6.33 4.13
CA ASP A 69 8.08 7.23 5.26
C ASP A 69 7.40 6.74 6.56
N SER A 70 6.63 5.67 6.50
CA SER A 70 5.95 5.06 7.64
C SER A 70 6.80 3.97 8.29
N THR A 71 7.27 4.22 9.50
CA THR A 71 7.96 3.21 10.31
C THR A 71 7.02 2.08 10.72
N TYR A 72 5.73 2.37 10.91
CA TYR A 72 4.72 1.34 11.19
C TYR A 72 4.64 0.31 10.07
N VAL A 73 4.58 0.75 8.82
CA VAL A 73 4.52 -0.15 7.66
C VAL A 73 5.78 -1.00 7.57
N ILE A 74 6.95 -0.38 7.63
CA ILE A 74 8.22 -1.09 7.52
C ILE A 74 8.39 -2.10 8.66
N ASN A 75 8.14 -1.68 9.90
CA ASN A 75 8.29 -2.56 11.06
C ASN A 75 7.28 -3.71 11.05
N SER A 76 6.04 -3.44 10.66
CA SER A 76 5.03 -4.47 10.53
C SER A 76 5.47 -5.58 9.58
N ILE A 77 5.94 -5.20 8.39
CA ILE A 77 6.31 -6.16 7.35
C ILE A 77 7.64 -6.86 7.68
N THR A 78 8.64 -6.11 8.13
CA THR A 78 10.01 -6.63 8.26
C THR A 78 10.34 -7.21 9.62
N LYS A 79 9.70 -6.74 10.69
CA LYS A 79 10.05 -7.11 12.07
C LYS A 79 8.96 -7.89 12.77
N TRP A 80 7.71 -7.44 12.72
CA TRP A 80 6.64 -7.98 13.58
C TRP A 80 5.88 -9.15 12.94
N MET A 81 5.74 -9.16 11.64
CA MET A 81 4.96 -10.17 10.92
C MET A 81 5.40 -11.61 11.19
N PRO A 82 6.71 -11.96 11.22
CA PRO A 82 7.10 -13.33 11.53
C PRO A 82 6.61 -13.82 12.91
N GLY A 83 6.65 -12.94 13.91
CA GLY A 83 6.12 -13.26 15.24
C GLY A 83 4.60 -13.40 15.25
N TRP A 84 3.89 -12.52 14.53
CA TRP A 84 2.44 -12.63 14.39
C TRP A 84 2.02 -13.95 13.75
N LYS A 85 2.70 -14.35 12.70
CA LYS A 85 2.44 -15.63 12.00
C LYS A 85 2.60 -16.81 12.96
N ARG A 86 3.67 -16.83 13.75
CA ARG A 86 3.92 -17.91 14.73
C ARG A 86 2.83 -17.97 15.80
N ARG A 87 2.20 -16.86 16.14
CA ARG A 87 1.13 -16.76 17.14
C ARG A 87 -0.28 -16.81 16.55
N GLY A 88 -0.41 -17.24 15.30
CA GLY A 88 -1.72 -17.30 14.63
C GLY A 88 -2.32 -15.92 14.36
N TRP A 89 -1.49 -14.97 13.97
CA TRP A 89 -1.87 -13.58 13.67
C TRP A 89 -2.37 -12.83 14.91
N ARG A 90 -1.68 -13.05 16.01
CA ARG A 90 -1.91 -12.34 17.27
C ARG A 90 -0.66 -11.61 17.72
N LYS A 91 -0.86 -10.48 18.39
CA LYS A 91 0.23 -9.76 19.05
C LYS A 91 0.73 -10.51 20.28
N GLY A 92 1.88 -10.09 20.84
CA GLY A 92 2.45 -10.71 22.03
C GLY A 92 1.54 -10.69 23.25
N ASP A 93 0.62 -9.73 23.33
CA ASP A 93 -0.40 -9.62 24.39
C ASP A 93 -1.66 -10.47 24.16
N GLY A 94 -1.70 -11.24 23.07
CA GLY A 94 -2.81 -12.11 22.69
C GLY A 94 -3.92 -11.41 21.91
N LYS A 95 -3.85 -10.10 21.72
CA LYS A 95 -4.86 -9.37 20.96
C LYS A 95 -4.66 -9.59 19.44
N ALA A 96 -5.76 -9.45 18.68
CA ALA A 96 -5.70 -9.55 17.23
C ALA A 96 -4.79 -8.46 16.64
N VAL A 97 -4.06 -8.83 15.59
CA VAL A 97 -3.26 -7.85 14.83
C VAL A 97 -4.18 -6.88 14.11
N LEU A 98 -3.89 -5.58 14.20
CA LEU A 98 -4.60 -4.56 13.43
C LEU A 98 -4.36 -4.74 11.93
N ASN A 99 -5.38 -4.45 11.12
CA ASN A 99 -5.30 -4.58 9.66
C ASN A 99 -4.87 -6.00 9.23
N VAL A 100 -5.31 -7.01 9.96
CA VAL A 100 -4.84 -8.39 9.80
C VAL A 100 -5.04 -8.94 8.39
N GLU A 101 -6.14 -8.60 7.73
CA GLU A 101 -6.39 -9.09 6.38
C GLU A 101 -5.43 -8.48 5.37
N ILE A 102 -5.12 -7.19 5.50
CA ILE A 102 -4.09 -6.53 4.68
C ILE A 102 -2.72 -7.15 4.96
N MET A 103 -2.42 -7.40 6.24
CA MET A 103 -1.13 -8.02 6.64
C MET A 103 -0.97 -9.43 6.06
N LYS A 104 -2.02 -10.23 6.07
CA LYS A 104 -2.02 -11.56 5.44
C LYS A 104 -1.82 -11.48 3.93
N ALA A 105 -2.48 -10.53 3.28
CA ALA A 105 -2.34 -10.31 1.84
C ALA A 105 -0.91 -9.86 1.49
N LEU A 106 -0.31 -9.00 2.30
CA LEU A 106 1.09 -8.59 2.14
C LEU A 106 2.05 -9.77 2.27
N ASP A 107 1.85 -10.62 3.27
CA ASP A 107 2.65 -11.82 3.48
C ASP A 107 2.58 -12.75 2.26
N GLU A 108 1.39 -12.98 1.73
CA GLU A 108 1.20 -13.79 0.53
C GLU A 108 1.86 -13.16 -0.70
N ALA A 109 1.69 -11.84 -0.89
CA ALA A 109 2.26 -11.12 -2.03
C ALA A 109 3.79 -11.08 -2.01
N MET A 110 4.40 -11.21 -0.85
CA MET A 110 5.87 -11.20 -0.69
C MET A 110 6.50 -12.60 -0.82
N ARG A 111 5.69 -13.65 -0.85
CA ARG A 111 6.20 -15.03 -0.87
C ARG A 111 7.10 -15.26 -2.10
N GLY A 112 8.32 -15.75 -1.85
CA GLY A 112 9.29 -16.06 -2.91
C GLY A 112 9.88 -14.84 -3.61
N ARG A 113 9.64 -13.65 -3.08
CA ARG A 113 10.14 -12.41 -3.69
C ARG A 113 11.24 -11.76 -2.87
N ARG A 114 12.14 -11.07 -3.55
CA ARG A 114 13.19 -10.27 -2.93
C ARG A 114 12.72 -8.83 -2.88
N VAL A 115 12.15 -8.45 -1.73
CA VAL A 115 11.63 -7.11 -1.47
C VAL A 115 12.40 -6.49 -0.33
N ARG A 116 12.96 -5.32 -0.57
CA ARG A 116 13.68 -4.53 0.42
C ARG A 116 12.94 -3.23 0.66
N PHE A 117 12.78 -2.87 1.94
CA PHE A 117 12.17 -1.61 2.35
C PHE A 117 13.24 -0.68 2.90
N GLU A 118 13.14 0.59 2.55
CA GLU A 118 14.03 1.62 3.06
C GLU A 118 13.19 2.80 3.55
N TRP A 119 13.43 3.19 4.80
CA TRP A 119 12.76 4.33 5.39
C TRP A 119 13.33 5.62 4.83
N VAL A 120 12.44 6.57 4.51
CA VAL A 120 12.79 7.94 4.15
C VAL A 120 11.97 8.88 5.02
N LYS A 121 12.55 10.03 5.37
CA LYS A 121 11.81 11.04 6.10
C LYS A 121 10.81 11.71 5.16
N GLY A 122 9.54 11.77 5.58
CA GLY A 122 8.51 12.47 4.82
C GLY A 122 8.82 13.96 4.68
N HIS A 123 8.42 14.55 3.56
CA HIS A 123 8.59 15.98 3.25
C HIS A 123 10.05 16.47 3.33
N SER A 124 10.99 15.60 2.96
CA SER A 124 12.44 15.90 3.05
C SER A 124 13.13 16.10 1.70
N GLY A 125 12.36 16.20 0.62
CA GLY A 125 12.90 16.39 -0.72
C GLY A 125 13.21 15.08 -1.47
N HIS A 126 12.83 13.92 -0.93
CA HIS A 126 12.99 12.64 -1.65
C HIS A 126 12.00 12.56 -2.81
N VAL A 127 12.51 12.58 -4.03
CA VAL A 127 11.69 12.76 -5.25
C VAL A 127 10.59 11.71 -5.38
N LEU A 128 10.93 10.43 -5.21
CA LEU A 128 9.95 9.34 -5.34
C LEU A 128 8.92 9.36 -4.22
N ASN A 129 9.37 9.60 -2.98
CA ASN A 129 8.46 9.67 -1.84
C ASN A 129 7.49 10.84 -1.97
N GLU A 130 7.95 11.99 -2.43
CA GLU A 130 7.08 13.14 -2.65
C GLU A 130 6.09 12.91 -3.79
N ALA A 131 6.49 12.19 -4.84
CA ALA A 131 5.58 11.80 -5.91
C ALA A 131 4.46 10.87 -5.40
N ALA A 132 4.79 9.86 -4.61
CA ALA A 132 3.81 8.98 -3.98
C ALA A 132 2.89 9.75 -3.02
N ASP A 133 3.43 10.67 -2.23
CA ASP A 133 2.66 11.52 -1.32
C ASP A 133 1.63 12.37 -2.09
N ARG A 134 2.05 13.02 -3.18
CA ARG A 134 1.13 13.79 -4.03
C ARG A 134 0.01 12.93 -4.59
N LEU A 135 0.32 11.72 -5.06
CA LEU A 135 -0.66 10.78 -5.59
C LEU A 135 -1.67 10.36 -4.52
N ALA A 136 -1.20 10.01 -3.34
CA ALA A 136 -2.05 9.60 -2.22
C ALA A 136 -2.97 10.75 -1.77
N ASN A 137 -2.44 11.96 -1.65
CA ASN A 137 -3.20 13.14 -1.25
C ASN A 137 -4.26 13.50 -2.30
N ALA A 138 -3.92 13.47 -3.58
CA ALA A 138 -4.87 13.74 -4.66
C ALA A 138 -5.99 12.69 -4.69
N ALA A 139 -5.67 11.42 -4.46
CA ALA A 139 -6.66 10.36 -4.39
C ALA A 139 -7.60 10.57 -3.20
N ALA A 140 -7.09 10.88 -2.01
CA ALA A 140 -7.90 11.18 -0.84
C ALA A 140 -8.84 12.37 -1.09
N ALA A 141 -8.35 13.42 -1.74
CA ALA A 141 -9.16 14.59 -2.10
C ALA A 141 -10.29 14.23 -3.07
N SER A 142 -10.03 13.37 -4.06
CA SER A 142 -11.06 12.88 -4.97
C SER A 142 -12.18 12.16 -4.22
N TRP A 143 -11.83 11.26 -3.31
CA TRP A 143 -12.82 10.54 -2.50
C TRP A 143 -13.60 11.48 -1.57
N LYS A 144 -12.97 12.52 -1.04
CA LYS A 144 -13.66 13.55 -0.27
C LYS A 144 -14.71 14.28 -1.12
N ASP A 145 -14.42 14.50 -2.38
CA ASP A 145 -15.30 15.20 -3.32
C ASP A 145 -16.26 14.25 -4.06
N ASP A 146 -16.45 13.04 -3.56
CA ASP A 146 -17.30 11.99 -4.14
C ASP A 146 -16.95 11.66 -5.60
N THR A 147 -15.67 11.75 -5.95
CA THR A 147 -15.15 11.35 -7.26
C THR A 147 -14.15 10.21 -7.12
N VAL A 148 -14.22 9.25 -8.05
CA VAL A 148 -13.24 8.15 -8.11
C VAL A 148 -12.05 8.64 -8.94
N PRO A 149 -10.82 8.63 -8.38
CA PRO A 149 -9.65 9.03 -9.15
C PRO A 149 -9.36 8.03 -10.27
N SER A 150 -8.74 8.50 -11.34
CA SER A 150 -8.21 7.60 -12.37
C SER A 150 -7.11 6.72 -11.74
N PRO A 151 -7.16 5.39 -11.91
CA PRO A 151 -6.26 4.48 -11.20
C PRO A 151 -4.79 4.60 -11.61
N GLY A 152 -4.50 5.31 -12.70
CA GLY A 152 -3.16 5.41 -13.26
C GLY A 152 -2.82 4.27 -14.22
N PRO A 153 -1.65 4.35 -14.86
CA PRO A 153 -1.23 3.34 -15.84
C PRO A 153 -0.93 1.97 -15.23
N GLY A 154 -0.58 1.92 -13.95
CA GLY A 154 -0.15 0.70 -13.30
C GLY A 154 1.18 0.18 -13.84
N PHE A 155 1.50 -1.06 -13.51
CA PHE A 155 2.69 -1.74 -14.02
C PHE A 155 2.33 -2.54 -15.27
N ALA A 156 3.17 -2.46 -16.30
CA ALA A 156 2.95 -3.20 -17.56
C ALA A 156 2.88 -4.71 -17.30
N GLY A 157 1.88 -5.38 -17.87
CA GLY A 157 1.67 -6.81 -17.71
C GLY A 157 0.92 -7.23 -16.44
N ALA A 158 0.55 -6.30 -15.58
CA ALA A 158 -0.21 -6.58 -14.37
C ALA A 158 -1.61 -7.12 -14.70
N VAL A 159 -2.01 -8.18 -14.01
CA VAL A 159 -3.33 -8.82 -14.21
C VAL A 159 -4.29 -8.59 -13.04
N VAL A 160 -3.76 -8.12 -11.90
CA VAL A 160 -4.54 -7.90 -10.68
C VAL A 160 -4.53 -6.40 -10.33
N ARG A 161 -5.71 -5.87 -10.06
CA ARG A 161 -5.88 -4.52 -9.52
C ARG A 161 -6.83 -4.60 -8.34
N HIS A 162 -6.61 -3.76 -7.34
CA HIS A 162 -7.54 -3.64 -6.23
C HIS A 162 -8.88 -3.10 -6.72
N PRO A 163 -9.98 -3.66 -6.22
CA PRO A 163 -11.29 -3.05 -6.43
C PRO A 163 -11.33 -1.69 -5.74
N GLU A 164 -11.91 -0.73 -6.38
CA GLU A 164 -12.12 0.60 -5.83
C GLU A 164 -13.55 0.75 -5.35
N SER A 165 -13.72 1.35 -4.18
CA SER A 165 -15.04 1.68 -3.66
C SER A 165 -15.61 2.88 -4.42
N ARG A 166 -16.91 2.88 -4.65
CA ARG A 166 -17.58 4.03 -5.25
C ARG A 166 -17.68 5.18 -4.26
N PRO A 167 -17.67 6.42 -4.72
CA PRO A 167 -17.89 7.58 -3.85
C PRO A 167 -19.17 7.42 -3.02
N GLY A 168 -19.10 7.84 -1.75
CA GLY A 168 -20.22 7.74 -0.83
C GLY A 168 -20.49 6.34 -0.27
N GLN A 169 -19.79 5.33 -0.75
CA GLN A 169 -19.93 3.98 -0.21
C GLN A 169 -19.03 3.83 1.03
N VAL A 170 -19.63 3.53 2.15
CA VAL A 170 -18.89 3.12 3.35
C VAL A 170 -18.42 1.69 3.11
N VAL A 171 -17.13 1.47 3.19
CA VAL A 171 -16.57 0.15 3.06
C VAL A 171 -16.17 -0.30 4.45
N ASP A 172 -16.85 -1.31 4.95
CA ASP A 172 -16.45 -1.96 6.18
C ASP A 172 -15.17 -2.78 5.90
N GLU A 173 -14.22 -2.65 6.80
CA GLU A 173 -12.92 -3.34 6.69
C GLU A 173 -13.04 -4.84 6.35
N PRO A 174 -14.04 -5.58 6.89
CA PRO A 174 -14.22 -7.00 6.57
C PRO A 174 -14.55 -7.29 5.11
N ASP A 175 -15.21 -6.36 4.41
CA ASP A 175 -15.69 -6.60 3.04
C ASP A 175 -14.61 -6.45 1.99
N LEU A 176 -13.55 -5.68 2.27
CA LEU A 176 -12.44 -5.48 1.34
C LEU A 176 -11.39 -6.57 1.44
N PHE A 177 -11.20 -7.13 2.63
CA PHE A 177 -10.08 -7.99 2.93
C PHE A 177 -10.48 -9.30 3.63
N SER A 178 -11.76 -9.57 3.72
CA SER A 178 -12.26 -10.88 4.16
C SER A 178 -12.01 -11.89 3.05
N ALA A 179 -11.16 -12.82 3.32
CA ALA A 179 -10.89 -13.92 2.42
C ALA A 179 -12.04 -14.91 2.41
#